data_fd8bfdb087755d85646ccf60ba06675c
#
_entry.id   fd8bfdb087755d85646ccf60ba06675c
#
_cell.length_a   1.000
_cell.length_b   1.000
_cell.length_c   1.000
_cell.angle_alpha   90.00
_cell.angle_beta   90.00
_cell.angle_gamma   90.00
#
_symmetry.space_group_name_H-M   'P 1'
#
loop_
_entity.id
_entity.type
_entity.pdbx_description
1 polymer ?
#
loop_
_entity_poly.entity_id
_entity_poly.type
_entity_poly.pdbx_seq_one_letter_code
_entity_poly.pdbx_strand_id
1 'polypeptide(L)'
;WERSPHWLDGATLKTHDHLYMTDGGTRVLAEVDGTPAIAAHAFGKGRGVYMAGFEYSPVNARMLLNLLLWAKGLPLNSDWLTTDPETEAAWFPADKTLVVINNSTQKKSTVVKTPDGDIAVELDGLETKILPQN
;
A
#
# COMPACT_ATOMS: atom_id res chain seq x y z
N TRP A 1 5.30 -7.21 14.83
CA TRP A 1 4.34 -7.03 13.74
C TRP A 1 2.98 -6.70 14.35
N GLU A 2 2.60 -5.44 14.34
CA GLU A 2 1.22 -5.07 14.56
C GLU A 2 0.48 -5.17 13.23
N ARG A 3 -0.58 -5.97 13.20
CA ARG A 3 -1.49 -6.02 12.08
C ARG A 3 -2.12 -4.64 11.91
N SER A 4 -1.77 -3.91 10.88
CA SER A 4 -2.71 -2.92 10.37
C SER A 4 -3.86 -3.73 9.74
N PRO A 5 -5.07 -3.71 10.30
CA PRO A 5 -6.14 -4.62 9.86
C PRO A 5 -6.61 -4.35 8.44
N HIS A 6 -6.23 -3.24 7.82
CA HIS A 6 -6.80 -2.76 6.56
C HIS A 6 -5.88 -2.81 5.34
N TRP A 7 -4.62 -3.22 5.47
CA TRP A 7 -3.67 -3.14 4.35
C TRP A 7 -3.82 -4.24 3.29
N LEU A 8 -4.61 -5.27 3.59
CA LEU A 8 -5.00 -6.33 2.66
C LEU A 8 -6.47 -6.20 2.20
N ASP A 9 -7.23 -5.22 2.72
CA ASP A 9 -8.64 -5.08 2.40
C ASP A 9 -8.85 -4.82 0.92
N GLY A 10 -9.71 -5.62 0.30
CA GLY A 10 -10.02 -5.55 -1.13
C GLY A 10 -8.93 -6.10 -2.06
N ALA A 11 -7.81 -6.62 -1.53
CA ALA A 11 -6.79 -7.24 -2.34
C ALA A 11 -7.27 -8.56 -2.94
N THR A 12 -6.96 -8.79 -4.23
CA THR A 12 -7.15 -10.07 -4.88
C THR A 12 -5.91 -10.91 -4.69
N LEU A 13 -6.06 -12.00 -3.93
CA LEU A 13 -4.96 -12.90 -3.61
C LEU A 13 -5.00 -14.13 -4.51
N LYS A 14 -3.82 -14.60 -4.91
CA LYS A 14 -3.64 -15.84 -5.66
C LYS A 14 -2.70 -16.77 -4.90
N THR A 15 -2.88 -18.05 -5.10
CA THR A 15 -1.95 -19.09 -4.63
C THR A 15 -1.47 -19.90 -5.82
N HIS A 16 -0.29 -20.46 -5.68
CA HIS A 16 0.26 -21.49 -6.55
C HIS A 16 0.64 -22.68 -5.70
N ASP A 17 0.21 -23.85 -6.07
CA ASP A 17 0.55 -25.13 -5.46
C ASP A 17 0.38 -25.22 -3.93
N HIS A 18 0.50 -26.40 -3.39
CA HIS A 18 0.49 -26.61 -1.95
C HIS A 18 1.83 -26.19 -1.35
N LEU A 19 1.86 -24.99 -0.75
CA LEU A 19 3.01 -24.48 -0.03
C LEU A 19 2.81 -24.66 1.48
N TYR A 20 3.85 -25.14 2.15
CA TYR A 20 3.86 -25.29 3.60
C TYR A 20 4.96 -24.44 4.21
N MET A 21 4.63 -23.73 5.30
CA MET A 21 5.61 -23.02 6.10
C MET A 21 6.21 -23.97 7.13
N THR A 22 7.52 -24.24 7.03
CA THR A 22 8.22 -25.18 7.91
C THR A 22 8.92 -24.49 9.08
N ASP A 23 9.09 -23.17 9.01
CA ASP A 23 9.77 -22.37 10.02
C ASP A 23 8.74 -21.71 10.94
N GLY A 24 8.85 -21.97 12.26
CA GLY A 24 7.97 -21.38 13.28
C GLY A 24 8.09 -19.86 13.43
N GLY A 25 9.12 -19.23 12.86
CA GLY A 25 9.27 -17.76 12.78
C GLY A 25 8.55 -17.12 11.62
N THR A 26 8.10 -17.90 10.66
CA THR A 26 7.33 -17.41 9.51
C THR A 26 5.89 -17.17 9.89
N ARG A 27 5.37 -16.01 9.52
CA ARG A 27 4.01 -15.58 9.78
C ARG A 27 3.22 -15.57 8.49
N VAL A 28 2.18 -16.39 8.41
CA VAL A 28 1.21 -16.32 7.31
C VAL A 28 0.31 -15.11 7.55
N LEU A 29 0.26 -14.21 6.58
CA LEU A 29 -0.51 -12.97 6.64
C LEU A 29 -1.86 -13.12 5.95
N ALA A 30 -1.91 -13.92 4.89
CA ALA A 30 -3.11 -14.23 4.15
C ALA A 30 -3.04 -15.63 3.53
N GLU A 31 -4.20 -16.26 3.43
CA GLU A 31 -4.39 -17.59 2.84
C GLU A 31 -5.53 -17.56 1.83
N VAL A 32 -5.44 -18.44 0.85
CA VAL A 32 -6.53 -18.78 -0.07
C VAL A 32 -6.70 -20.29 -0.04
N ASP A 33 -7.89 -20.74 0.30
CA ASP A 33 -8.25 -22.17 0.42
C ASP A 33 -7.26 -22.96 1.32
N GLY A 34 -6.83 -22.33 2.43
CA GLY A 34 -5.88 -22.92 3.38
C GLY A 34 -4.43 -22.98 2.91
N THR A 35 -4.13 -22.38 1.77
CA THR A 35 -2.75 -22.27 1.23
C THR A 35 -2.23 -20.85 1.44
N PRO A 36 -1.01 -20.68 1.98
CA PRO A 36 -0.43 -19.37 2.17
C PRO A 36 -0.30 -18.59 0.86
N ALA A 37 -0.91 -17.41 0.80
CA ALA A 37 -0.83 -16.46 -0.30
C ALA A 37 0.20 -15.37 -0.04
N ILE A 38 0.29 -14.92 1.22
CA ILE A 38 1.29 -13.94 1.66
C ILE A 38 1.86 -14.42 3.00
N ALA A 39 3.17 -14.44 3.10
CA ALA A 39 3.88 -14.73 4.35
C ALA A 39 5.05 -13.78 4.57
N ALA A 40 5.41 -13.55 5.82
CA ALA A 40 6.50 -12.69 6.22
C ALA A 40 7.39 -13.37 7.25
N HIS A 41 8.69 -13.14 7.13
CA HIS A 41 9.69 -13.67 8.04
C HIS A 41 10.75 -12.62 8.33
N ALA A 42 11.20 -12.54 9.59
CA ALA A 42 12.34 -11.72 9.99
C ALA A 42 13.54 -12.65 10.22
N PHE A 43 14.63 -12.41 9.50
CA PHE A 43 15.85 -13.18 9.63
C PHE A 43 17.06 -12.27 9.92
N GLY A 44 17.64 -12.40 11.10
CA GLY A 44 18.71 -11.52 11.55
C GLY A 44 18.23 -10.06 11.59
N LYS A 45 18.90 -9.19 10.85
CA LYS A 45 18.51 -7.78 10.68
C LYS A 45 17.59 -7.53 9.47
N GLY A 46 17.36 -8.56 8.67
CA GLY A 46 16.57 -8.48 7.46
C GLY A 46 15.12 -8.93 7.66
N ARG A 47 14.29 -8.59 6.68
CA ARG A 47 12.90 -9.03 6.61
C ARG A 47 12.61 -9.51 5.19
N GLY A 48 11.92 -10.64 5.09
CA GLY A 48 11.49 -11.19 3.82
C GLY A 48 9.96 -11.26 3.75
N VAL A 49 9.42 -11.08 2.56
CA VAL A 49 8.01 -11.28 2.28
C VAL A 49 7.91 -12.24 1.11
N TYR A 50 7.11 -13.26 1.28
CA TYR A 50 6.67 -14.16 0.22
C TYR A 50 5.28 -13.74 -0.24
N MET A 51 5.06 -13.73 -1.54
CA MET A 51 3.78 -13.53 -2.17
C MET A 51 3.64 -14.54 -3.30
N ALA A 52 2.61 -15.39 -3.23
CA ALA A 52 2.41 -16.50 -4.16
C ALA A 52 2.11 -16.05 -5.60
N GLY A 53 1.42 -14.93 -5.74
CA GLY A 53 1.11 -14.34 -7.03
C GLY A 53 0.70 -12.89 -6.91
N PHE A 54 0.88 -12.14 -7.99
CA PHE A 54 0.48 -10.75 -8.08
C PHE A 54 -0.36 -10.53 -9.35
N GLU A 55 -1.54 -9.99 -9.16
CA GLU A 55 -2.35 -9.46 -10.24
C GLU A 55 -2.43 -7.95 -10.07
N TYR A 56 -2.14 -7.20 -11.12
CA TYR A 56 -2.18 -5.76 -11.03
C TYR A 56 -3.61 -5.24 -10.80
N SER A 57 -3.76 -4.47 -9.74
CA SER A 57 -4.87 -3.56 -9.49
C SER A 57 -4.36 -2.42 -8.61
N PRO A 58 -5.02 -1.27 -8.53
CA PRO A 58 -4.64 -0.21 -7.61
C PRO A 58 -4.56 -0.67 -6.15
N VAL A 59 -5.48 -1.52 -5.72
CA VAL A 59 -5.49 -2.09 -4.37
C VAL A 59 -4.30 -3.01 -4.16
N ASN A 60 -4.02 -3.91 -5.11
CA ASN A 60 -2.88 -4.82 -5.02
C ASN A 60 -1.53 -4.06 -5.09
N ALA A 61 -1.45 -2.99 -5.88
CA ALA A 61 -0.28 -2.12 -5.91
C ALA A 61 -0.05 -1.45 -4.54
N ARG A 62 -1.10 -0.98 -3.89
CA ARG A 62 -1.02 -0.42 -2.53
C ARG A 62 -0.60 -1.49 -1.51
N MET A 63 -1.14 -2.68 -1.60
CA MET A 63 -0.72 -3.83 -0.79
C MET A 63 0.78 -4.12 -0.98
N LEU A 64 1.25 -4.20 -2.21
CA LEU A 64 2.67 -4.43 -2.52
C LEU A 64 3.56 -3.33 -1.92
N LEU A 65 3.16 -2.05 -2.04
CA LEU A 65 3.86 -0.93 -1.42
C LEU A 65 3.97 -1.12 0.10
N ASN A 66 2.90 -1.49 0.78
CA ASN A 66 2.91 -1.74 2.22
C ASN A 66 3.85 -2.90 2.61
N LEU A 67 3.88 -3.96 1.81
CA LEU A 67 4.82 -5.08 2.01
C LEU A 67 6.28 -4.65 1.86
N LEU A 68 6.57 -3.81 0.86
CA LEU A 68 7.92 -3.26 0.63
C LEU A 68 8.35 -2.32 1.75
N LEU A 69 7.47 -1.44 2.21
CA LEU A 69 7.74 -0.54 3.35
C LEU A 69 8.03 -1.35 4.61
N TRP A 70 7.24 -2.37 4.88
CA TRP A 70 7.50 -3.25 6.02
C TRP A 70 8.83 -3.99 5.89
N ALA A 71 9.14 -4.57 4.73
CA ALA A 71 10.41 -5.26 4.51
C ALA A 71 11.61 -4.34 4.71
N LYS A 72 11.48 -3.08 4.31
CA LYS A 72 12.50 -2.04 4.52
C LYS A 72 12.58 -1.55 5.98
N GLY A 73 11.56 -1.84 6.80
CA GLY A 73 11.47 -1.33 8.17
C GLY A 73 10.97 0.11 8.28
N LEU A 74 10.27 0.59 7.25
CA LEU A 74 9.65 1.90 7.21
C LEU A 74 8.21 1.85 7.74
N PRO A 75 7.68 2.97 8.23
CA PRO A 75 6.27 3.06 8.63
C PRO A 75 5.34 2.76 7.47
N LEU A 76 4.22 2.06 7.73
CA LEU A 76 3.19 1.79 6.73
C LEU A 76 2.33 3.03 6.42
N ASN A 77 2.35 4.02 7.32
CA ASN A 77 1.70 5.32 7.13
C ASN A 77 2.77 6.36 6.78
N SER A 78 3.39 6.22 5.62
CA SER A 78 4.33 7.24 5.15
C SER A 78 3.58 8.50 4.72
N ASP A 79 4.23 9.66 4.93
CA ASP A 79 3.71 10.92 4.43
C ASP A 79 3.56 10.91 2.91
N TRP A 80 2.67 11.76 2.41
CA TRP A 80 2.36 11.93 0.98
C TRP A 80 1.68 10.73 0.33
N LEU A 81 1.04 9.86 1.14
CA LEU A 81 0.16 8.82 0.63
C LEU A 81 -1.31 9.26 0.67
N THR A 82 -2.04 8.90 -0.37
CA THR A 82 -3.49 9.06 -0.45
C THR A 82 -4.21 7.91 0.26
N THR A 83 -5.41 8.12 0.76
CA THR A 83 -6.23 7.07 1.36
C THR A 83 -6.94 6.20 0.34
N ASP A 84 -7.31 6.76 -0.82
CA ASP A 84 -7.91 5.99 -1.93
C ASP A 84 -6.80 5.40 -2.80
N PRO A 85 -6.76 4.07 -3.05
CA PRO A 85 -5.69 3.42 -3.81
C PRO A 85 -5.69 3.76 -5.31
N GLU A 86 -6.78 4.30 -5.86
CA GLU A 86 -6.85 4.78 -7.24
C GLU A 86 -6.39 6.23 -7.40
N THR A 87 -5.93 6.85 -6.32
CA THR A 87 -5.37 8.19 -6.33
C THR A 87 -3.90 8.16 -5.91
N GLU A 88 -3.13 9.09 -6.42
CA GLU A 88 -1.70 9.24 -6.10
C GLU A 88 -1.39 10.66 -5.68
N ALA A 89 -0.38 10.83 -4.84
CA ALA A 89 0.13 12.14 -4.45
C ALA A 89 1.65 12.19 -4.62
N ALA A 90 2.15 13.33 -5.07
CA ALA A 90 3.56 13.62 -5.20
C ALA A 90 3.87 15.00 -4.59
N TRP A 91 4.85 15.02 -3.69
CA TRP A 91 5.33 16.24 -3.08
C TRP A 91 6.60 16.75 -3.77
N PHE A 92 6.59 18.02 -4.15
CA PHE A 92 7.70 18.74 -4.76
C PHE A 92 8.23 19.79 -3.77
N PRO A 93 9.27 19.46 -2.97
CA PRO A 93 9.70 20.32 -1.86
C PRO A 93 10.32 21.63 -2.33
N ALA A 94 10.93 21.67 -3.52
CA ALA A 94 11.54 22.89 -4.06
C ALA A 94 10.50 23.98 -4.33
N ASP A 95 9.33 23.57 -4.83
CA ASP A 95 8.24 24.47 -5.19
C ASP A 95 7.14 24.51 -4.13
N LYS A 96 7.32 23.78 -3.02
CA LYS A 96 6.29 23.57 -1.99
C LYS A 96 4.94 23.22 -2.59
N THR A 97 4.93 22.29 -3.52
CA THR A 97 3.74 21.95 -4.28
C THR A 97 3.39 20.48 -4.11
N LEU A 98 2.14 20.24 -3.77
CA LEU A 98 1.53 18.91 -3.75
C LEU A 98 0.75 18.71 -5.05
N VAL A 99 1.02 17.64 -5.75
CA VAL A 99 0.26 17.20 -6.93
C VAL A 99 -0.54 15.98 -6.54
N VAL A 100 -1.84 15.97 -6.82
CA VAL A 100 -2.74 14.84 -6.55
C VAL A 100 -3.43 14.44 -7.84
N ILE A 101 -3.40 13.15 -8.16
CA ILE A 101 -3.88 12.58 -9.42
C ILE A 101 -4.95 11.53 -9.11
N ASN A 102 -6.05 11.58 -9.84
CA ASN A 102 -7.05 10.52 -9.88
C ASN A 102 -6.81 9.66 -11.13
N ASN A 103 -6.41 8.41 -10.95
CA ASN A 103 -6.17 7.45 -12.03
C ASN A 103 -7.46 6.70 -12.46
N SER A 104 -8.58 7.01 -11.82
CA SER A 104 -9.89 6.44 -12.11
C SER A 104 -10.70 7.36 -13.02
N THR A 105 -11.62 6.80 -13.78
CA THR A 105 -12.62 7.57 -14.56
C THR A 105 -13.77 8.10 -13.70
N GLN A 106 -13.84 7.68 -12.43
CA GLN A 106 -14.88 8.09 -11.50
C GLN A 106 -14.38 9.23 -10.60
N LYS A 107 -15.32 10.07 -10.15
CA LYS A 107 -15.00 11.06 -9.11
C LYS A 107 -14.52 10.39 -7.84
N LYS A 108 -13.47 10.92 -7.23
CA LYS A 108 -12.85 10.42 -6.01
C LYS A 108 -12.74 11.49 -4.94
N SER A 109 -12.91 11.06 -3.70
CA SER A 109 -12.57 11.83 -2.51
C SER A 109 -11.47 11.10 -1.78
N THR A 110 -10.35 11.74 -1.58
CA THR A 110 -9.18 11.14 -0.92
C THR A 110 -8.61 12.09 0.13
N VAL A 111 -7.82 11.56 1.03
CA VAL A 111 -7.06 12.34 2.00
C VAL A 111 -5.58 12.06 1.78
N VAL A 112 -4.80 13.10 1.60
CA VAL A 112 -3.34 13.01 1.56
C VAL A 112 -2.81 13.18 2.97
N LYS A 113 -2.07 12.19 3.46
CA LYS A 113 -1.37 12.25 4.73
C LYS A 113 -0.11 13.09 4.58
N THR A 114 0.06 14.13 5.41
CA THR A 114 1.24 14.98 5.39
C THR A 114 1.81 15.17 6.79
N PRO A 115 3.11 15.57 6.94
CA PRO A 115 3.70 15.85 8.24
C PRO A 115 2.97 16.96 9.01
N ASP A 116 2.38 17.91 8.30
CA ASP A 116 1.72 19.09 8.87
C ASP A 116 0.21 18.91 9.08
N GLY A 117 -0.33 17.74 8.74
CA GLY A 117 -1.74 17.40 8.87
C GLY A 117 -2.34 16.85 7.58
N ASP A 118 -3.56 16.37 7.68
CA ASP A 118 -4.26 15.71 6.58
C ASP A 118 -4.89 16.73 5.63
N ILE A 119 -4.74 16.51 4.32
CA ILE A 119 -5.34 17.35 3.26
C ILE A 119 -6.41 16.54 2.55
N ALA A 120 -7.68 16.95 2.70
CA ALA A 120 -8.79 16.36 1.95
C ALA A 120 -8.86 16.92 0.53
N VAL A 121 -8.98 16.06 -0.46
CA VAL A 121 -9.00 16.44 -1.88
C VAL A 121 -10.13 15.68 -2.58
N GLU A 122 -10.97 16.44 -3.34
CA GLU A 122 -11.91 15.86 -4.30
C GLU A 122 -11.34 16.02 -5.71
N LEU A 123 -11.47 14.98 -6.52
CA LEU A 123 -10.97 14.95 -7.90
C LEU A 123 -12.07 14.38 -8.80
N ASP A 124 -12.30 15.02 -9.93
CA ASP A 124 -13.10 14.43 -11.00
C ASP A 124 -12.35 13.29 -11.67
N GLY A 125 -13.02 12.52 -12.51
CA GLY A 125 -12.38 11.39 -13.20
C GLY A 125 -11.18 11.86 -14.03
N LEU A 126 -10.01 11.21 -13.83
CA LEU A 126 -8.75 11.51 -14.51
C LEU A 126 -8.21 12.94 -14.25
N GLU A 127 -8.69 13.60 -13.20
CA GLU A 127 -8.24 14.94 -12.84
C GLU A 127 -6.86 14.91 -12.13
N THR A 128 -6.06 15.91 -12.44
CA THR A 128 -4.84 16.26 -11.70
C THR A 128 -5.00 17.61 -11.04
N LYS A 129 -4.81 17.68 -9.72
CA LYS A 129 -4.78 18.94 -8.97
C LYS A 129 -3.37 19.29 -8.53
N ILE A 130 -3.02 20.55 -8.71
CA ILE A 130 -1.76 21.14 -8.26
C ILE A 130 -2.10 22.09 -7.11
N LEU A 131 -1.60 21.78 -5.92
CA LEU A 131 -1.94 22.44 -4.66
C LEU A 131 -0.68 23.07 -4.06
N PRO A 132 -0.41 24.37 -4.29
CA PRO A 132 0.66 25.07 -3.60
C PRO A 132 0.43 25.05 -2.08
N GLN A 133 1.50 24.80 -1.32
CA GLN A 133 1.48 24.81 0.14
C GLN A 133 2.27 26.03 0.64
N ASN A 134 1.79 26.67 1.68
CA ASN A 134 2.42 27.89 2.25
C ASN A 134 3.66 27.55 3.10
#